data_8e28ee2ac1ad83ba71240ee23a845ffb
#
_entry.id   8e28ee2ac1ad83ba71240ee23a845ffb
#
_cell.length_a   1.000
_cell.length_b   1.000
_cell.length_c   1.000
_cell.angle_alpha   90.00
_cell.angle_beta   90.00
_cell.angle_gamma   90.00
#
_symmetry.space_group_name_H-M   'P 1'
#
loop_
_entity.id
_entity.type
_entity.pdbx_description
1 polymer ?
#
loop_
_entity_poly.entity_id
_entity_poly.type
_entity_poly.pdbx_seq_one_letter_code
_entity_poly.pdbx_strand_id
1 'polypeptide(L)'
;MPLDGEQFSFLEKVINLVEKHGLVRIFKAIFVITAFFFAMYNGQNVSKIVENVIHKQETEHSAALEYRKKINPKIELQLSELLINTGANRAFVIEMHNGTSNVSGLPFYYGEMTYEKVTPNVIHIDEDYKNLNLSRFSFAYYLDEHNSWHGNLEDLAKIDSKLSMRMKSNDVSYIIIECIHGLDKPVGFLGVTYCNNRVPTNLDNAIRIVNVESKKMSALLDMKRANLKIKN
;
A
#
# COMPACT_ATOMS: atom_id res chain seq x y z
N MET A 1 33.17 51.94 -27.20
CA MET A 1 34.27 51.94 -26.24
C MET A 1 35.26 50.89 -26.75
N PRO A 2 36.52 51.23 -27.07
CA PRO A 2 37.53 50.22 -27.40
C PRO A 2 37.86 49.42 -26.17
N LEU A 3 37.97 48.08 -26.30
CA LEU A 3 38.34 47.18 -25.23
C LEU A 3 39.74 47.54 -24.73
N ASP A 4 39.87 47.64 -23.39
CA ASP A 4 41.14 47.90 -22.75
C ASP A 4 42.08 46.66 -22.92
N GLY A 5 43.42 46.88 -22.92
CA GLY A 5 44.40 45.82 -23.14
C GLY A 5 44.26 44.58 -22.22
N GLU A 6 43.80 44.79 -21.01
CA GLU A 6 43.51 43.70 -20.07
C GLU A 6 42.25 42.87 -20.48
N GLN A 7 41.24 43.53 -21.01
CA GLN A 7 40.03 42.86 -21.48
C GLN A 7 40.32 42.05 -22.74
N PHE A 8 41.24 42.51 -23.58
CA PHE A 8 41.68 41.76 -24.79
C PHE A 8 42.49 40.51 -24.43
N SER A 9 43.40 40.63 -23.45
CA SER A 9 44.16 39.49 -22.92
C SER A 9 43.26 38.44 -22.23
N PHE A 10 42.22 38.89 -21.56
CA PHE A 10 41.23 37.99 -20.95
C PHE A 10 40.44 37.23 -22.02
N LEU A 11 39.95 37.91 -23.06
CA LEU A 11 39.23 37.31 -24.16
C LEU A 11 40.06 36.26 -24.89
N GLU A 12 41.33 36.57 -25.18
CA GLU A 12 42.27 35.65 -25.82
C GLU A 12 42.50 34.37 -24.98
N LYS A 13 42.62 34.51 -23.63
CA LYS A 13 42.72 33.36 -22.71
C LYS A 13 41.44 32.51 -22.71
N VAL A 14 40.27 33.12 -22.77
CA VAL A 14 38.98 32.41 -22.83
C VAL A 14 38.85 31.65 -24.16
N ILE A 15 39.20 32.29 -25.29
CA ILE A 15 39.16 31.64 -26.60
C ILE A 15 40.11 30.43 -26.62
N ASN A 16 41.36 30.58 -26.21
CA ASN A 16 42.33 29.51 -26.10
C ASN A 16 41.86 28.37 -25.19
N LEU A 17 41.16 28.66 -24.10
CA LEU A 17 40.60 27.67 -23.19
C LEU A 17 39.44 26.88 -23.86
N VAL A 18 38.61 27.58 -24.66
CA VAL A 18 37.51 26.97 -25.42
C VAL A 18 38.04 26.07 -26.52
N GLU A 19 39.04 26.54 -27.29
CA GLU A 19 39.68 25.75 -28.32
C GLU A 19 40.37 24.50 -27.81
N LYS A 20 41.06 24.60 -26.64
CA LYS A 20 41.81 23.49 -26.04
C LYS A 20 40.93 22.43 -25.41
N HIS A 21 39.83 22.80 -24.77
CA HIS A 21 39.02 21.87 -23.95
C HIS A 21 37.62 21.59 -24.48
N GLY A 22 37.17 22.37 -25.46
CA GLY A 22 35.81 22.30 -26.00
C GLY A 22 34.76 22.94 -25.07
N LEU A 23 33.84 23.63 -25.67
CA LEU A 23 32.83 24.44 -25.00
C LEU A 23 31.99 23.61 -23.99
N VAL A 24 31.64 22.37 -24.35
CA VAL A 24 30.82 21.49 -23.51
C VAL A 24 31.55 21.08 -22.20
N ARG A 25 32.87 20.88 -22.26
CA ARG A 25 33.65 20.53 -21.02
C ARG A 25 33.78 21.72 -20.10
N ILE A 26 33.94 22.90 -20.64
CA ILE A 26 34.00 24.14 -19.86
C ILE A 26 32.66 24.41 -19.17
N PHE A 27 31.55 24.28 -19.88
CA PHE A 27 30.21 24.42 -19.27
C PHE A 27 29.96 23.39 -18.18
N LYS A 28 30.35 22.13 -18.37
CA LYS A 28 30.26 21.10 -17.32
C LYS A 28 31.08 21.47 -16.09
N ALA A 29 32.32 21.95 -16.26
CA ALA A 29 33.18 22.35 -15.16
C ALA A 29 32.57 23.54 -14.37
N ILE A 30 32.10 24.57 -15.08
CA ILE A 30 31.45 25.74 -14.48
C ILE A 30 30.19 25.29 -13.72
N PHE A 31 29.37 24.42 -14.30
CA PHE A 31 28.17 23.90 -13.66
C PHE A 31 28.50 23.14 -12.36
N VAL A 32 29.50 22.26 -12.38
CA VAL A 32 29.93 21.52 -11.16
C VAL A 32 30.45 22.48 -10.08
N ILE A 33 31.26 23.45 -10.45
CA ILE A 33 31.80 24.45 -9.51
C ILE A 33 30.66 25.29 -8.93
N THR A 34 29.75 25.77 -9.76
CA THR A 34 28.59 26.57 -9.33
C THR A 34 27.68 25.76 -8.42
N ALA A 35 27.40 24.49 -8.77
CA ALA A 35 26.60 23.58 -7.95
C ALA A 35 27.28 23.30 -6.60
N PHE A 36 28.61 23.14 -6.57
CA PHE A 36 29.37 22.96 -5.34
C PHE A 36 29.30 24.20 -4.42
N PHE A 37 29.52 25.40 -4.95
CA PHE A 37 29.39 26.65 -4.18
C PHE A 37 27.95 26.89 -3.72
N PHE A 38 26.97 26.59 -4.57
CA PHE A 38 25.57 26.66 -4.20
C PHE A 38 25.24 25.68 -3.06
N ALA A 39 25.74 24.45 -3.12
CA ALA A 39 25.57 23.46 -2.07
C ALA A 39 26.26 23.88 -0.77
N MET A 40 27.49 24.42 -0.83
CA MET A 40 28.21 24.94 0.34
C MET A 40 27.49 26.15 0.96
N TYR A 41 27.06 27.10 0.13
CA TYR A 41 26.38 28.30 0.60
C TYR A 41 25.00 27.99 1.20
N ASN A 42 24.27 27.04 0.62
CA ASN A 42 22.97 26.62 1.09
C ASN A 42 22.99 25.38 1.99
N GLY A 43 24.16 24.88 2.36
CA GLY A 43 24.31 23.62 3.12
C GLY A 43 23.50 23.59 4.41
N GLN A 44 23.42 24.71 5.14
CA GLN A 44 22.57 24.82 6.33
C GLN A 44 21.07 24.78 6.00
N ASN A 45 20.66 25.30 4.85
CA ASN A 45 19.26 25.25 4.42
C ASN A 45 18.89 23.85 3.94
N VAL A 46 19.78 23.15 3.24
CA VAL A 46 19.61 21.76 2.83
C VAL A 46 19.49 20.86 4.05
N SER A 47 20.36 21.03 5.05
CA SER A 47 20.29 20.28 6.32
C SER A 47 18.94 20.48 7.01
N LYS A 48 18.48 21.72 7.13
CA LYS A 48 17.16 22.04 7.71
C LYS A 48 15.99 21.45 6.92
N ILE A 49 16.08 21.43 5.59
CA ILE A 49 15.05 20.82 4.74
C ILE A 49 15.02 19.30 4.99
N VAL A 50 16.18 18.65 5.03
CA VAL A 50 16.30 17.21 5.30
C VAL A 50 15.79 16.89 6.71
N GLU A 51 16.20 17.64 7.74
CA GLU A 51 15.70 17.48 9.11
C GLU A 51 14.17 17.65 9.19
N ASN A 52 13.62 18.66 8.54
CA ASN A 52 12.17 18.88 8.50
C ASN A 52 11.41 17.74 7.81
N VAL A 53 11.97 17.18 6.72
CA VAL A 53 11.38 16.04 6.03
C VAL A 53 11.40 14.79 6.92
N ILE A 54 12.55 14.52 7.56
CA ILE A 54 12.70 13.38 8.48
C ILE A 54 11.74 13.53 9.66
N HIS A 55 11.74 14.69 10.31
CA HIS A 55 10.86 14.96 11.46
C HIS A 55 9.38 14.84 11.09
N LYS A 56 8.99 15.35 9.92
CA LYS A 56 7.62 15.20 9.42
C LYS A 56 7.26 13.73 9.21
N GLN A 57 8.16 12.96 8.62
CA GLN A 57 7.95 11.53 8.38
C GLN A 57 7.84 10.73 9.69
N GLU A 58 8.68 11.03 10.68
CA GLU A 58 8.62 10.43 12.02
C GLU A 58 7.32 10.79 12.75
N THR A 59 6.87 12.03 12.63
CA THR A 59 5.62 12.51 13.24
C THR A 59 4.41 11.82 12.60
N GLU A 60 4.39 11.71 11.26
CA GLU A 60 3.32 11.01 10.54
C GLU A 60 3.31 9.52 10.87
N HIS A 61 4.48 8.89 10.98
CA HIS A 61 4.59 7.48 11.38
C HIS A 61 4.10 7.25 12.82
N SER A 62 4.50 8.09 13.76
CA SER A 62 4.05 8.02 15.15
C SER A 62 2.54 8.21 15.27
N ALA A 63 1.97 9.18 14.54
CA ALA A 63 0.54 9.40 14.51
C ALA A 63 -0.21 8.20 13.91
N ALA A 64 0.36 7.55 12.89
CA ALA A 64 -0.19 6.35 12.31
C ALA A 64 -0.22 5.18 13.29
N LEU A 65 0.85 4.97 14.04
CA LEU A 65 0.93 3.94 15.08
C LEU A 65 -0.08 4.17 16.21
N GLU A 66 -0.19 5.40 16.69
CA GLU A 66 -1.16 5.77 17.72
C GLU A 66 -2.61 5.56 17.24
N TYR A 67 -2.89 5.95 16.00
CA TYR A 67 -4.19 5.69 15.40
C TYR A 67 -4.47 4.19 15.32
N ARG A 68 -3.50 3.39 14.86
CA ARG A 68 -3.63 1.93 14.77
C ARG A 68 -3.93 1.30 16.13
N LYS A 69 -3.20 1.67 17.19
CA LYS A 69 -3.46 1.20 18.54
C LYS A 69 -4.90 1.49 18.99
N LYS A 70 -5.44 2.65 18.63
CA LYS A 70 -6.79 3.07 18.99
C LYS A 70 -7.87 2.30 18.24
N ILE A 71 -7.65 1.91 16.98
CA ILE A 71 -8.65 1.22 16.16
C ILE A 71 -8.60 -0.30 16.30
N ASN A 72 -7.44 -0.89 16.63
CA ASN A 72 -7.27 -2.35 16.74
C ASN A 72 -8.38 -3.03 17.57
N PRO A 73 -8.73 -2.57 18.79
CA PRO A 73 -9.79 -3.21 19.56
C PRO A 73 -11.15 -3.15 18.89
N LYS A 74 -11.41 -2.10 18.10
CA LYS A 74 -12.66 -1.94 17.34
C LYS A 74 -12.75 -2.91 16.19
N ILE A 75 -11.63 -3.10 15.45
CA ILE A 75 -11.56 -4.07 14.37
C ILE A 75 -11.74 -5.49 14.91
N GLU A 76 -11.09 -5.83 16.02
CA GLU A 76 -11.20 -7.12 16.69
C GLU A 76 -12.65 -7.42 17.12
N LEU A 77 -13.33 -6.43 17.71
CA LEU A 77 -14.74 -6.55 18.10
C LEU A 77 -15.62 -6.77 16.86
N GLN A 78 -15.42 -5.97 15.83
CA GLN A 78 -16.18 -6.04 14.57
C GLN A 78 -16.02 -7.41 13.90
N LEU A 79 -14.82 -7.98 13.88
CA LEU A 79 -14.59 -9.34 13.36
C LEU A 79 -15.28 -10.41 14.21
N SER A 80 -15.32 -10.23 15.54
CA SER A 80 -16.02 -11.15 16.42
C SER A 80 -17.55 -11.10 16.19
N GLU A 81 -18.11 -9.92 16.01
CA GLU A 81 -19.53 -9.73 15.66
C GLU A 81 -19.84 -10.32 14.28
N LEU A 82 -18.93 -10.14 13.33
CA LEU A 82 -19.05 -10.69 11.98
C LEU A 82 -19.14 -12.23 12.00
N LEU A 83 -18.29 -12.91 12.78
CA LEU A 83 -18.37 -14.36 12.98
C LEU A 83 -19.72 -14.80 13.53
N ILE A 84 -20.18 -14.14 14.59
CA ILE A 84 -21.46 -14.49 15.25
C ILE A 84 -22.63 -14.30 14.28
N ASN A 85 -22.67 -13.15 13.60
CA ASN A 85 -23.79 -12.75 12.75
C ASN A 85 -23.87 -13.54 11.43
N THR A 86 -22.73 -14.01 10.91
CA THR A 86 -22.68 -14.83 9.68
C THR A 86 -22.67 -16.33 9.95
N GLY A 87 -22.35 -16.74 11.19
CA GLY A 87 -22.12 -18.15 11.52
C GLY A 87 -20.88 -18.76 10.85
N ALA A 88 -19.98 -17.91 10.34
CA ALA A 88 -18.72 -18.34 9.73
C ALA A 88 -17.73 -18.88 10.76
N ASN A 89 -16.71 -19.57 10.29
CA ASN A 89 -15.66 -20.13 11.15
C ASN A 89 -14.45 -19.20 11.27
N ARG A 90 -14.18 -18.38 10.26
CA ARG A 90 -13.10 -17.40 10.23
C ARG A 90 -13.62 -16.10 9.65
N ALA A 91 -13.20 -14.98 10.25
CA ALA A 91 -13.34 -13.63 9.69
C ALA A 91 -11.95 -12.99 9.63
N PHE A 92 -11.65 -12.29 8.55
CA PHE A 92 -10.31 -11.75 8.33
C PHE A 92 -10.34 -10.43 7.56
N VAL A 93 -9.28 -9.65 7.77
CA VAL A 93 -8.97 -8.47 6.96
C VAL A 93 -7.61 -8.67 6.31
N ILE A 94 -7.57 -8.50 4.99
CA ILE A 94 -6.32 -8.38 4.24
C ILE A 94 -6.14 -6.92 3.88
N GLU A 95 -5.05 -6.30 4.33
CA GLU A 95 -4.70 -4.94 3.95
C GLU A 95 -3.74 -4.96 2.78
N MET A 96 -3.99 -4.07 1.82
CA MET A 96 -3.08 -3.87 0.68
C MET A 96 -2.01 -2.85 1.03
N HIS A 97 -0.78 -3.16 0.68
CA HIS A 97 0.32 -2.20 0.78
C HIS A 97 1.10 -2.13 -0.54
N ASN A 98 1.76 -0.99 -0.76
CA ASN A 98 2.51 -0.79 -1.98
C ASN A 98 3.75 -1.70 -2.00
N GLY A 99 3.84 -2.52 -3.04
CA GLY A 99 5.06 -3.21 -3.39
C GLY A 99 5.97 -2.37 -4.28
N THR A 100 7.11 -2.94 -4.65
CA THR A 100 7.98 -2.41 -5.70
C THR A 100 7.31 -2.60 -7.07
N SER A 101 7.72 -1.82 -8.07
CA SER A 101 7.33 -2.05 -9.47
C SER A 101 8.18 -3.15 -10.10
N ASN A 102 7.63 -3.84 -11.09
CA ASN A 102 8.39 -4.77 -11.94
C ASN A 102 9.26 -4.02 -12.95
N VAL A 103 10.05 -4.76 -13.74
CA VAL A 103 10.92 -4.20 -14.79
C VAL A 103 10.17 -3.35 -15.81
N SER A 104 8.86 -3.60 -16.00
CA SER A 104 7.98 -2.84 -16.90
C SER A 104 7.32 -1.65 -16.24
N GLY A 105 7.66 -1.33 -14.97
CA GLY A 105 7.07 -0.22 -14.23
C GLY A 105 5.66 -0.49 -13.68
N LEU A 106 5.13 -1.70 -13.82
CA LEU A 106 3.84 -2.08 -13.25
C LEU A 106 3.97 -2.28 -11.74
N PRO A 107 3.09 -1.70 -10.92
CA PRO A 107 3.14 -1.86 -9.48
C PRO A 107 2.81 -3.31 -9.09
N PHE A 108 3.60 -3.88 -8.18
CA PHE A 108 3.20 -5.09 -7.48
C PHE A 108 2.32 -4.72 -6.29
N TYR A 109 1.13 -5.27 -6.25
CA TYR A 109 0.28 -5.18 -5.07
C TYR A 109 0.62 -6.33 -4.13
N TYR A 110 0.93 -5.98 -2.89
CA TYR A 110 1.07 -6.93 -1.80
C TYR A 110 -0.12 -6.81 -0.86
N GLY A 111 -0.52 -7.91 -0.29
CA GLY A 111 -1.53 -7.97 0.75
C GLY A 111 -1.01 -8.75 1.94
N GLU A 112 -1.50 -8.40 3.11
CA GLU A 112 -1.20 -9.07 4.36
C GLU A 112 -2.48 -9.27 5.15
N MET A 113 -2.71 -10.47 5.67
CA MET A 113 -3.80 -10.72 6.62
C MET A 113 -3.42 -10.13 7.97
N THR A 114 -3.82 -8.88 8.18
CA THR A 114 -3.46 -8.11 9.38
C THR A 114 -4.35 -8.39 10.57
N TYR A 115 -5.54 -8.92 10.32
CA TYR A 115 -6.48 -9.33 11.37
C TYR A 115 -7.16 -10.62 10.99
N GLU A 116 -7.26 -11.51 11.96
CA GLU A 116 -7.96 -12.77 11.85
C GLU A 116 -8.68 -13.10 13.14
N LYS A 117 -9.91 -13.54 13.05
CA LYS A 117 -10.69 -14.15 14.15
C LYS A 117 -11.20 -15.52 13.71
N VAL A 118 -11.08 -16.48 14.58
CA VAL A 118 -11.54 -17.85 14.33
C VAL A 118 -12.42 -18.34 15.46
N THR A 119 -13.33 -19.26 15.11
CA THR A 119 -14.08 -20.03 16.11
C THR A 119 -13.20 -21.11 16.72
N PRO A 120 -13.53 -21.66 17.90
CA PRO A 120 -12.82 -22.81 18.47
C PRO A 120 -12.71 -23.95 17.45
N ASN A 121 -11.56 -24.64 17.45
CA ASN A 121 -11.20 -25.75 16.56
C ASN A 121 -10.94 -25.35 15.09
N VAL A 122 -10.72 -24.09 14.79
CA VAL A 122 -10.22 -23.61 13.50
C VAL A 122 -8.81 -23.06 13.69
N ILE A 123 -7.90 -23.47 12.85
CA ILE A 123 -6.49 -23.06 12.92
C ILE A 123 -6.35 -21.65 12.36
N HIS A 124 -5.54 -20.81 13.00
CA HIS A 124 -5.11 -19.52 12.47
C HIS A 124 -4.23 -19.69 11.23
N ILE A 125 -4.42 -18.84 10.23
CA ILE A 125 -3.70 -18.90 8.95
C ILE A 125 -3.09 -17.55 8.55
N ASP A 126 -3.16 -16.55 9.40
CA ASP A 126 -2.62 -15.21 9.15
C ASP A 126 -1.14 -15.22 8.76
N GLU A 127 -0.34 -16.11 9.38
CA GLU A 127 1.07 -16.31 9.02
C GLU A 127 1.28 -16.75 7.55
N ASP A 128 0.38 -17.56 7.01
CA ASP A 128 0.44 -18.03 5.62
C ASP A 128 0.12 -16.91 4.61
N TYR A 129 -0.47 -15.81 5.08
CA TYR A 129 -0.93 -14.69 4.25
C TYR A 129 -0.14 -13.41 4.51
N LYS A 130 1.12 -13.53 4.98
CA LYS A 130 2.06 -12.41 5.10
C LYS A 130 2.71 -12.10 3.74
N ASN A 131 2.81 -10.82 3.43
CA ASN A 131 3.48 -10.33 2.22
C ASN A 131 3.09 -11.06 0.92
N LEU A 132 1.81 -11.39 0.77
CA LEU A 132 1.33 -12.03 -0.45
C LEU A 132 1.45 -11.09 -1.64
N ASN A 133 2.16 -11.52 -2.66
CA ASN A 133 2.14 -10.83 -3.94
C ASN A 133 0.78 -11.11 -4.63
N LEU A 134 -0.16 -10.18 -4.47
CA LEU A 134 -1.52 -10.28 -5.01
C LEU A 134 -1.54 -10.35 -6.54
N SER A 135 -0.53 -9.79 -7.21
CA SER A 135 -0.40 -9.86 -8.67
C SER A 135 -0.21 -11.29 -9.20
N ARG A 136 0.07 -12.25 -8.32
CA ARG A 136 0.17 -13.67 -8.68
C ARG A 136 -1.16 -14.43 -8.62
N PHE A 137 -2.22 -13.77 -8.16
CA PHE A 137 -3.54 -14.36 -7.97
C PHE A 137 -4.54 -13.70 -8.92
N SER A 138 -5.10 -14.48 -9.85
CA SER A 138 -6.14 -14.00 -10.76
C SER A 138 -7.37 -13.51 -10.02
N PHE A 139 -7.63 -14.07 -8.84
CA PHE A 139 -8.72 -13.69 -7.97
C PHE A 139 -8.60 -12.26 -7.44
N ALA A 140 -7.39 -11.76 -7.22
CA ALA A 140 -7.20 -10.36 -6.79
C ALA A 140 -7.65 -9.36 -7.88
N TYR A 141 -7.36 -9.66 -9.15
CA TYR A 141 -7.84 -8.87 -10.28
C TYR A 141 -9.36 -8.98 -10.46
N TYR A 142 -9.90 -10.17 -10.25
CA TYR A 142 -11.35 -10.38 -10.28
C TYR A 142 -12.04 -9.52 -9.23
N LEU A 143 -11.52 -9.44 -8.01
CA LEU A 143 -12.09 -8.60 -6.95
C LEU A 143 -11.93 -7.10 -7.23
N ASP A 144 -10.85 -6.68 -7.86
CA ASP A 144 -10.66 -5.29 -8.27
C ASP A 144 -11.72 -4.84 -9.29
N GLU A 145 -12.15 -5.75 -10.17
CA GLU A 145 -13.16 -5.51 -11.19
C GLU A 145 -14.60 -5.61 -10.64
N HIS A 146 -14.87 -6.60 -9.77
CA HIS A 146 -16.22 -6.96 -9.35
C HIS A 146 -16.58 -6.52 -7.92
N ASN A 147 -15.59 -6.06 -7.14
CA ASN A 147 -15.69 -5.61 -5.75
C ASN A 147 -16.02 -6.69 -4.72
N SER A 148 -16.65 -7.78 -5.11
CA SER A 148 -17.05 -8.85 -4.20
C SER A 148 -17.08 -10.20 -4.87
N TRP A 149 -16.99 -11.26 -4.06
CA TRP A 149 -17.19 -12.62 -4.51
C TRP A 149 -17.68 -13.51 -3.37
N HIS A 150 -18.48 -14.51 -3.71
CA HIS A 150 -18.86 -15.59 -2.81
C HIS A 150 -19.00 -16.89 -3.58
N GLY A 151 -18.66 -18.00 -2.95
CA GLY A 151 -18.76 -19.30 -3.59
C GLY A 151 -17.98 -20.40 -2.85
N ASN A 152 -18.09 -21.61 -3.37
CA ASN A 152 -17.31 -22.76 -2.94
C ASN A 152 -15.94 -22.79 -3.64
N LEU A 153 -15.08 -23.73 -3.22
CA LEU A 153 -13.73 -23.84 -3.78
C LEU A 153 -13.67 -24.32 -5.23
N GLU A 154 -14.69 -25.03 -5.72
CA GLU A 154 -14.76 -25.47 -7.12
C GLU A 154 -15.02 -24.27 -8.04
N ASP A 155 -15.86 -23.36 -7.62
CA ASP A 155 -16.11 -22.11 -8.35
C ASP A 155 -14.91 -21.17 -8.26
N LEU A 156 -14.25 -21.09 -7.11
CA LEU A 156 -12.99 -20.36 -6.97
C LEU A 156 -11.89 -20.91 -7.90
N ALA A 157 -11.80 -22.22 -8.05
CA ALA A 157 -10.81 -22.88 -8.91
C ALA A 157 -10.94 -22.50 -10.39
N LYS A 158 -12.12 -22.10 -10.85
CA LYS A 158 -12.36 -21.60 -12.22
C LYS A 158 -11.75 -20.22 -12.44
N ILE A 159 -11.61 -19.40 -11.38
CA ILE A 159 -11.01 -18.09 -11.39
C ILE A 159 -9.52 -18.17 -11.06
N ASP A 160 -9.19 -18.90 -9.99
CA ASP A 160 -7.84 -19.02 -9.45
C ASP A 160 -7.65 -20.39 -8.78
N SER A 161 -7.15 -21.35 -9.54
CA SER A 161 -6.90 -22.71 -9.05
C SER A 161 -5.84 -22.77 -7.94
N LYS A 162 -4.86 -21.87 -7.97
CA LYS A 162 -3.79 -21.77 -6.99
C LYS A 162 -4.31 -21.32 -5.63
N LEU A 163 -5.15 -20.29 -5.62
CA LEU A 163 -5.78 -19.81 -4.40
C LEU A 163 -6.76 -20.86 -3.85
N SER A 164 -7.55 -21.50 -4.72
CA SER A 164 -8.45 -22.58 -4.33
C SER A 164 -7.73 -23.72 -3.63
N MET A 165 -6.58 -24.18 -4.17
CA MET A 165 -5.76 -25.22 -3.53
C MET A 165 -5.24 -24.78 -2.16
N ARG A 166 -4.77 -23.53 -2.02
CA ARG A 166 -4.33 -22.98 -0.73
C ARG A 166 -5.47 -22.91 0.29
N MET A 167 -6.66 -22.47 -0.13
CA MET A 167 -7.83 -22.44 0.74
C MET A 167 -8.27 -23.84 1.16
N LYS A 168 -8.17 -24.82 0.25
CA LYS A 168 -8.46 -26.21 0.56
C LYS A 168 -7.53 -26.80 1.61
N SER A 169 -6.23 -26.47 1.58
CA SER A 169 -5.28 -26.92 2.61
C SER A 169 -5.57 -26.32 3.99
N ASN A 170 -6.39 -25.29 4.07
CA ASN A 170 -6.84 -24.64 5.31
C ASN A 170 -8.30 -25.01 5.66
N ASP A 171 -8.78 -26.16 5.16
CA ASP A 171 -10.12 -26.72 5.41
C ASP A 171 -11.29 -25.79 5.05
N VAL A 172 -11.04 -24.77 4.19
CA VAL A 172 -12.09 -23.88 3.72
C VAL A 172 -13.03 -24.60 2.78
N SER A 173 -14.33 -24.37 2.94
CA SER A 173 -15.40 -24.94 2.10
C SER A 173 -16.15 -23.89 1.31
N TYR A 174 -16.37 -22.72 1.92
CA TYR A 174 -17.09 -21.61 1.32
C TYR A 174 -16.48 -20.27 1.75
N ILE A 175 -16.54 -19.26 0.89
CA ILE A 175 -15.95 -17.94 1.11
C ILE A 175 -16.98 -16.88 0.74
N ILE A 176 -17.03 -15.79 1.52
CA ILE A 176 -17.66 -14.51 1.17
C ILE A 176 -16.61 -13.44 1.40
N ILE A 177 -16.34 -12.62 0.39
CA ILE A 177 -15.30 -11.59 0.44
C ILE A 177 -15.75 -10.32 -0.27
N GLU A 178 -15.43 -9.17 0.30
CA GLU A 178 -15.74 -7.83 -0.19
C GLU A 178 -14.49 -6.97 -0.21
N CYS A 179 -14.36 -6.09 -1.21
CA CYS A 179 -13.35 -5.05 -1.21
C CYS A 179 -13.62 -4.01 -0.14
N ILE A 180 -12.57 -3.59 0.54
CA ILE A 180 -12.59 -2.42 1.43
C ILE A 180 -12.10 -1.24 0.61
N HIS A 181 -12.97 -0.28 0.35
CA HIS A 181 -12.66 0.90 -0.44
C HIS A 181 -12.17 2.05 0.45
N GLY A 182 -10.98 2.58 0.15
CA GLY A 182 -10.54 3.88 0.65
C GLY A 182 -11.21 5.04 -0.12
N LEU A 183 -10.71 6.26 0.09
CA LEU A 183 -11.18 7.44 -0.63
C LEU A 183 -10.85 7.37 -2.13
N ASP A 184 -9.64 6.94 -2.46
CA ASP A 184 -9.11 7.00 -3.81
C ASP A 184 -8.98 5.63 -4.50
N LYS A 185 -8.90 4.56 -3.72
CA LYS A 185 -8.61 3.21 -4.22
C LYS A 185 -9.00 2.13 -3.19
N PRO A 186 -9.09 0.85 -3.60
CA PRO A 186 -9.18 -0.25 -2.67
C PRO A 186 -7.98 -0.26 -1.70
N VAL A 187 -8.24 -0.51 -0.42
CA VAL A 187 -7.23 -0.58 0.64
C VAL A 187 -7.06 -1.98 1.21
N GLY A 188 -7.96 -2.89 0.86
CA GLY A 188 -7.90 -4.27 1.32
C GLY A 188 -9.16 -5.06 1.02
N PHE A 189 -9.29 -6.18 1.70
CA PHE A 189 -10.43 -7.08 1.61
C PHE A 189 -10.92 -7.47 3.01
N LEU A 190 -12.24 -7.52 3.19
CA LEU A 190 -12.90 -8.15 4.34
C LEU A 190 -13.50 -9.46 3.87
N GLY A 191 -13.22 -10.55 4.55
CA GLY A 191 -13.77 -11.84 4.20
C GLY A 191 -14.19 -12.69 5.40
N VAL A 192 -15.06 -13.64 5.12
CA VAL A 192 -15.38 -14.73 6.01
C VAL A 192 -15.24 -16.06 5.30
N THR A 193 -14.80 -17.09 6.02
CA THR A 193 -14.75 -18.46 5.50
C THR A 193 -15.49 -19.42 6.40
N TYR A 194 -16.10 -20.39 5.74
CA TYR A 194 -16.72 -21.54 6.36
C TYR A 194 -15.80 -22.74 6.15
N CYS A 195 -15.48 -23.45 7.22
CA CYS A 195 -14.54 -24.57 7.22
C CYS A 195 -15.26 -25.89 7.50
N ASN A 196 -14.57 -27.02 7.30
CA ASN A 196 -15.07 -28.36 7.65
C ASN A 196 -16.40 -28.68 6.95
N ASN A 197 -16.48 -28.48 5.64
CA ASN A 197 -17.68 -28.70 4.80
C ASN A 197 -18.92 -27.89 5.21
N ARG A 198 -18.75 -26.83 5.98
CA ARG A 198 -19.85 -25.91 6.30
C ARG A 198 -20.06 -24.91 5.17
N VAL A 199 -21.30 -24.45 5.08
CA VAL A 199 -21.74 -23.38 4.17
C VAL A 199 -22.61 -22.40 4.95
N PRO A 200 -22.82 -21.19 4.45
CA PRO A 200 -23.71 -20.23 5.12
C PRO A 200 -25.14 -20.77 5.20
N THR A 201 -25.74 -20.74 6.39
CA THR A 201 -27.14 -21.16 6.59
C THR A 201 -28.12 -20.24 5.89
N ASN A 202 -27.80 -18.94 5.84
CA ASN A 202 -28.55 -17.93 5.08
C ASN A 202 -27.56 -17.07 4.30
N LEU A 203 -27.38 -17.43 3.04
CA LEU A 203 -26.38 -16.83 2.15
C LEU A 203 -26.63 -15.33 1.93
N ASP A 204 -27.84 -14.94 1.59
CA ASP A 204 -28.17 -13.54 1.27
C ASP A 204 -27.94 -12.63 2.50
N ASN A 205 -28.31 -13.13 3.67
CA ASN A 205 -28.06 -12.39 4.91
C ASN A 205 -26.56 -12.29 5.21
N ALA A 206 -25.78 -13.37 5.03
CA ALA A 206 -24.34 -13.36 5.25
C ALA A 206 -23.63 -12.40 4.29
N ILE A 207 -23.96 -12.41 3.01
CA ILE A 207 -23.45 -11.45 2.00
C ILE A 207 -23.76 -10.02 2.42
N ARG A 208 -25.01 -9.73 2.78
CA ARG A 208 -25.43 -8.40 3.21
C ARG A 208 -24.65 -7.92 4.42
N ILE A 209 -24.43 -8.79 5.40
CA ILE A 209 -23.66 -8.46 6.61
C ILE A 209 -22.21 -8.14 6.25
N VAL A 210 -21.53 -8.99 5.46
CA VAL A 210 -20.13 -8.75 5.02
C VAL A 210 -20.02 -7.42 4.27
N ASN A 211 -20.96 -7.11 3.37
CA ASN A 211 -20.99 -5.84 2.64
C ASN A 211 -21.14 -4.62 3.57
N VAL A 212 -22.03 -4.70 4.56
CA VAL A 212 -22.19 -3.60 5.53
C VAL A 212 -20.93 -3.43 6.37
N GLU A 213 -20.35 -4.54 6.82
CA GLU A 213 -19.15 -4.50 7.67
C GLU A 213 -17.91 -4.04 6.89
N SER A 214 -17.78 -4.35 5.58
CA SER A 214 -16.68 -3.84 4.75
C SER A 214 -16.70 -2.31 4.66
N LYS A 215 -17.88 -1.71 4.57
CA LYS A 215 -18.05 -0.24 4.56
C LYS A 215 -17.67 0.40 5.90
N LYS A 216 -17.99 -0.25 7.03
CA LYS A 216 -17.55 0.20 8.36
C LYS A 216 -16.03 0.05 8.51
N MET A 217 -15.48 -1.08 8.03
CA MET A 217 -14.05 -1.33 8.04
C MET A 217 -13.28 -0.29 7.22
N SER A 218 -13.82 0.11 6.07
CA SER A 218 -13.30 1.20 5.26
C SER A 218 -13.12 2.50 6.07
N ALA A 219 -14.11 2.83 6.91
CA ALA A 219 -14.04 4.03 7.74
C ALA A 219 -12.99 3.94 8.87
N LEU A 220 -12.64 2.73 9.30
CA LEU A 220 -11.61 2.49 10.32
C LEU A 220 -10.20 2.46 9.69
N LEU A 221 -10.03 1.80 8.56
CA LEU A 221 -8.71 1.58 7.95
C LEU A 221 -8.21 2.77 7.13
N ASP A 222 -9.11 3.63 6.64
CA ASP A 222 -8.71 4.79 5.85
C ASP A 222 -8.22 5.94 6.74
N MET A 223 -6.93 5.97 6.99
CA MET A 223 -6.27 7.02 7.76
C MET A 223 -6.45 8.44 7.17
N LYS A 224 -6.60 8.56 5.86
CA LYS A 224 -6.86 9.87 5.23
C LYS A 224 -8.21 10.42 5.69
N ARG A 225 -9.23 9.58 5.78
CA ARG A 225 -10.54 9.96 6.36
C ARG A 225 -10.45 10.33 7.83
N ALA A 226 -9.63 9.61 8.60
CA ALA A 226 -9.42 9.91 10.02
C ALA A 226 -8.74 11.27 10.20
N ASN A 227 -7.71 11.57 9.41
CA ASN A 227 -7.00 12.85 9.46
C ASN A 227 -7.85 14.04 8.99
N LEU A 228 -8.80 13.84 8.07
CA LEU A 228 -9.75 14.88 7.67
C LEU A 228 -10.75 15.22 8.79
N LYS A 229 -11.11 14.26 9.64
CA LYS A 229 -11.98 14.48 10.81
C LYS A 229 -11.29 15.16 11.99
N ILE A 230 -9.96 15.11 12.05
CA ILE A 230 -9.18 15.76 13.12
C ILE A 230 -8.90 17.24 12.81
N LYS A 231 -9.02 17.62 11.54
CA LYS A 231 -8.78 19.02 11.08
C LYS A 231 -10.05 19.89 11.05
N ASN A 232 -11.21 19.34 11.32
CA ASN A 232 -12.50 20.01 11.48
C ASN A 232 -12.99 19.96 12.92
#